data_8cfa613eb35bb67f9115a216ac3d2b4f
#
_entry.id   8cfa613eb35bb67f9115a216ac3d2b4f
#
_cell.length_a   1.000
_cell.length_b   1.000
_cell.length_c   1.000
_cell.angle_alpha   90.00
_cell.angle_beta   90.00
_cell.angle_gamma   90.00
#
_symmetry.space_group_name_H-M   'P 1'
#
loop_
_entity.id
_entity.type
_entity.pdbx_description
1 polymer ?
#
loop_
_entity_poly.entity_id
_entity_poly.type
_entity_poly.pdbx_seq_one_letter_code
_entity_poly.pdbx_strand_id
1 'polypeptide(L)'
;MRENSAMLIMKNVSKTFNPGTVNEKCALDGVSLTLADGDFATIVGSNGAGKSTLFRAITGSFFVDRGLIALGGEDITYQKEHVRSRVIGHLFQDPLKGTAPNMTIEENMALAYLRTTTAKNAYFSRVGAADKKKFREQLALLDMGLEDRMKQPVGLLSGGQRQALTLLMATMVTPRILLLDEHTAALDPATAEKVLGLTRRIVSERNITCLMVTHNMHQALTLGNRTLMMDSGRIVLDISGDERASMTVDDLLTQFELRAGKTLDNDRILFSKVGEKR
;
A
#
# COMPACT_ATOMS: atom_id res chain seq x y z
N MET A 1 6.54 -26.75 -10.21
CA MET A 1 6.96 -25.35 -10.06
C MET A 1 5.88 -24.52 -10.72
N ARG A 2 5.12 -23.70 -9.97
CA ARG A 2 4.20 -22.73 -10.60
C ARG A 2 5.10 -21.67 -11.22
N GLU A 3 5.03 -21.46 -12.55
CA GLU A 3 5.61 -20.27 -13.18
C GLU A 3 5.04 -19.06 -12.43
N ASN A 4 5.90 -18.31 -11.75
CA ASN A 4 5.52 -17.07 -11.06
C ASN A 4 5.05 -16.07 -12.12
N SER A 5 3.75 -16.09 -12.42
CA SER A 5 3.17 -15.13 -13.35
C SER A 5 3.29 -13.73 -12.72
N ALA A 6 3.77 -12.76 -13.51
CA ALA A 6 3.88 -11.38 -13.05
C ALA A 6 2.49 -10.83 -12.72
N MET A 7 2.29 -10.37 -11.46
CA MET A 7 1.06 -9.74 -11.03
C MET A 7 1.00 -8.26 -11.43
N LEU A 8 2.08 -7.50 -11.19
CA LEU A 8 2.22 -6.12 -11.63
C LEU A 8 3.40 -6.00 -12.59
N ILE A 9 3.17 -5.36 -13.73
CA ILE A 9 4.22 -5.01 -14.68
C ILE A 9 4.10 -3.50 -14.97
N MET A 10 5.18 -2.77 -14.73
CA MET A 10 5.37 -1.40 -15.19
C MET A 10 6.56 -1.38 -16.14
N LYS A 11 6.42 -0.77 -17.33
CA LYS A 11 7.50 -0.66 -18.33
C LYS A 11 7.68 0.78 -18.74
N ASN A 12 8.86 1.35 -18.44
CA ASN A 12 9.27 2.71 -18.82
C ASN A 12 8.23 3.79 -18.51
N VAL A 13 7.61 3.70 -17.33
CA VAL A 13 6.53 4.60 -16.91
C VAL A 13 7.10 5.96 -16.53
N SER A 14 6.60 7.02 -17.18
CA SER A 14 7.01 8.40 -16.91
C SER A 14 5.80 9.29 -16.66
N LYS A 15 6.01 10.29 -15.77
CA LYS A 15 5.02 11.32 -15.46
C LYS A 15 5.67 12.64 -15.12
N THR A 16 5.33 13.67 -15.88
CA THR A 16 5.71 15.06 -15.62
C THR A 16 4.46 15.87 -15.29
N PHE A 17 4.50 16.59 -14.18
CA PHE A 17 3.44 17.53 -13.81
C PHE A 17 3.81 18.93 -14.29
N ASN A 18 2.81 19.70 -14.72
CA ASN A 18 2.93 21.09 -15.20
C ASN A 18 4.01 21.29 -16.28
N PRO A 19 4.04 20.47 -17.35
CA PRO A 19 5.09 20.57 -18.36
C PRO A 19 5.09 21.96 -19.02
N GLY A 20 6.31 22.48 -19.28
CA GLY A 20 6.52 23.79 -19.90
C GLY A 20 6.26 24.98 -18.98
N THR A 21 6.08 24.78 -17.68
CA THR A 21 5.90 25.86 -16.69
C THR A 21 7.07 25.92 -15.70
N VAL A 22 7.15 27.01 -14.93
CA VAL A 22 8.14 27.17 -13.85
C VAL A 22 7.98 26.13 -12.72
N ASN A 23 6.83 25.46 -12.66
CA ASN A 23 6.51 24.41 -11.70
C ASN A 23 6.58 23.00 -12.34
N GLU A 24 7.26 22.88 -13.46
CA GLU A 24 7.47 21.57 -14.09
C GLU A 24 8.21 20.62 -13.14
N LYS A 25 7.66 19.43 -12.99
CA LYS A 25 8.26 18.38 -12.15
C LYS A 25 8.13 17.02 -12.80
N CYS A 26 9.26 16.45 -13.22
CA CYS A 26 9.34 15.03 -13.57
C CYS A 26 9.23 14.21 -12.28
N ALA A 27 8.10 13.55 -12.08
CA ALA A 27 7.80 12.82 -10.84
C ALA A 27 8.02 11.31 -10.97
N LEU A 28 7.95 10.77 -12.20
CA LEU A 28 8.37 9.43 -12.57
C LEU A 28 9.18 9.52 -13.86
N ASP A 29 10.33 8.88 -13.91
CA ASP A 29 11.25 8.94 -15.04
C ASP A 29 11.68 7.53 -15.46
N GLY A 30 10.94 6.95 -16.40
CA GLY A 30 11.24 5.64 -16.98
C GLY A 30 11.14 4.48 -15.98
N VAL A 31 10.25 4.55 -14.99
CA VAL A 31 10.12 3.52 -13.96
C VAL A 31 9.71 2.18 -14.58
N SER A 32 10.52 1.15 -14.35
CA SER A 32 10.22 -0.23 -14.71
C SER A 32 10.25 -1.09 -13.44
N LEU A 33 9.16 -1.85 -13.21
CA LEU A 33 8.98 -2.70 -12.03
C LEU A 33 8.14 -3.91 -12.43
N THR A 34 8.56 -5.09 -12.01
CA THR A 34 7.76 -6.30 -12.13
C THR A 34 7.64 -6.94 -10.75
N LEU A 35 6.41 -7.16 -10.28
CA LEU A 35 6.13 -7.95 -9.07
C LEU A 35 5.50 -9.28 -9.48
N ALA A 36 6.01 -10.37 -8.92
CA ALA A 36 5.40 -11.68 -9.07
C ALA A 36 4.13 -11.80 -8.20
N ASP A 37 3.31 -12.79 -8.49
CA ASP A 37 2.15 -13.11 -7.65
C ASP A 37 2.61 -13.54 -6.25
N GLY A 38 2.05 -12.89 -5.22
CA GLY A 38 2.42 -13.10 -3.82
C GLY A 38 3.67 -12.35 -3.35
N ASP A 39 4.35 -11.55 -4.21
CA ASP A 39 5.43 -10.69 -3.75
C ASP A 39 4.93 -9.67 -2.73
N PHE A 40 5.68 -9.50 -1.66
CA PHE A 40 5.52 -8.38 -0.74
C PHE A 40 6.77 -7.50 -0.81
N ALA A 41 6.70 -6.43 -1.60
CA ALA A 41 7.78 -5.49 -1.78
C ALA A 41 7.60 -4.24 -0.91
N THR A 42 8.69 -3.77 -0.31
CA THR A 42 8.75 -2.49 0.40
C THR A 42 9.41 -1.43 -0.46
N ILE A 43 8.97 -0.18 -0.35
CA ILE A 43 9.57 0.97 -1.04
C ILE A 43 10.03 1.99 -0.01
N VAL A 44 11.29 2.38 -0.10
CA VAL A 44 11.89 3.48 0.66
C VAL A 44 12.43 4.55 -0.27
N GLY A 45 12.77 5.70 0.27
CA GLY A 45 13.35 6.82 -0.47
C GLY A 45 13.01 8.17 0.17
N SER A 46 13.72 9.22 -0.23
CA SER A 46 13.54 10.58 0.28
C SER A 46 12.14 11.15 -0.01
N ASN A 47 11.80 12.24 0.68
CA ASN A 47 10.60 13.00 0.35
C ASN A 47 10.72 13.56 -1.07
N GLY A 48 9.66 13.40 -1.86
CA GLY A 48 9.69 13.81 -3.27
C GLY A 48 10.34 12.81 -4.23
N ALA A 49 10.81 11.64 -3.78
CA ALA A 49 11.41 10.59 -4.62
C ALA A 49 10.46 9.98 -5.66
N GLY A 50 9.13 10.25 -5.56
CA GLY A 50 8.14 9.73 -6.51
C GLY A 50 7.29 8.59 -5.97
N LYS A 51 7.46 8.14 -4.71
CA LYS A 51 6.76 6.98 -4.11
C LYS A 51 5.22 7.09 -4.20
N SER A 52 4.65 8.18 -3.70
CA SER A 52 3.19 8.39 -3.77
C SER A 52 2.72 8.63 -5.20
N THR A 53 3.57 9.17 -6.10
CA THR A 53 3.27 9.30 -7.52
C THR A 53 3.21 7.92 -8.19
N LEU A 54 4.11 7.00 -7.83
CA LEU A 54 4.08 5.62 -8.28
C LEU A 54 2.75 4.93 -7.90
N PHE A 55 2.31 5.06 -6.64
CA PHE A 55 1.03 4.52 -6.18
C PHE A 55 -0.15 5.11 -6.95
N ARG A 56 -0.16 6.42 -7.14
CA ARG A 56 -1.21 7.12 -7.90
C ARG A 56 -1.20 6.74 -9.38
N ALA A 57 -0.05 6.41 -9.99
CA ALA A 57 0.03 5.86 -11.33
C ALA A 57 -0.60 4.46 -11.41
N ILE A 58 -0.34 3.59 -10.42
CA ILE A 58 -0.93 2.25 -10.33
C ILE A 58 -2.45 2.34 -10.11
N THR A 59 -2.91 3.19 -9.19
CA THR A 59 -4.36 3.36 -8.89
C THR A 59 -5.12 4.06 -10.00
N GLY A 60 -4.45 4.80 -10.91
CA GLY A 60 -5.08 5.53 -12.00
C GLY A 60 -5.66 6.87 -11.60
N SER A 61 -5.15 7.49 -10.53
CA SER A 61 -5.54 8.85 -10.11
C SER A 61 -5.12 9.92 -11.14
N PHE A 62 -4.25 9.56 -12.06
CA PHE A 62 -3.92 10.27 -13.29
C PHE A 62 -3.43 9.27 -14.35
N PHE A 63 -3.38 9.69 -15.62
CA PHE A 63 -2.75 8.91 -16.67
C PHE A 63 -1.26 9.25 -16.79
N VAL A 64 -0.45 8.21 -17.00
CA VAL A 64 0.98 8.37 -17.26
C VAL A 64 1.23 8.98 -18.63
N ASP A 65 2.36 9.66 -18.83
CA ASP A 65 2.68 10.32 -20.09
C ASP A 65 3.30 9.32 -21.08
N ARG A 66 4.04 8.32 -20.55
CA ARG A 66 4.67 7.23 -21.30
C ARG A 66 4.69 5.95 -20.50
N GLY A 67 4.88 4.85 -21.21
CA GLY A 67 5.03 3.53 -20.62
C GLY A 67 3.74 2.73 -20.57
N LEU A 68 3.81 1.58 -19.90
CA LEU A 68 2.73 0.62 -19.79
C LEU A 68 2.61 0.17 -18.33
N ILE A 69 1.37 0.01 -17.86
CA ILE A 69 1.05 -0.59 -16.56
C ILE A 69 0.08 -1.75 -16.80
N ALA A 70 0.49 -2.97 -16.44
CA ALA A 70 -0.37 -4.15 -16.52
C ALA A 70 -0.53 -4.78 -15.13
N LEU A 71 -1.73 -5.29 -14.83
CA LEU A 71 -2.08 -5.93 -13.56
C LEU A 71 -2.80 -7.26 -13.85
N GLY A 72 -2.22 -8.37 -13.36
CA GLY A 72 -2.75 -9.71 -13.61
C GLY A 72 -2.90 -10.04 -15.09
N GLY A 73 -1.95 -9.59 -15.93
CA GLY A 73 -1.94 -9.77 -17.37
C GLY A 73 -2.81 -8.79 -18.18
N GLU A 74 -3.58 -7.93 -17.52
CA GLU A 74 -4.44 -6.94 -18.19
C GLU A 74 -3.74 -5.58 -18.26
N ASP A 75 -3.73 -4.92 -19.44
CA ASP A 75 -3.27 -3.54 -19.57
C ASP A 75 -4.28 -2.60 -18.90
N ILE A 76 -3.81 -1.91 -17.86
CA ILE A 76 -4.61 -0.93 -17.11
C ILE A 76 -4.16 0.50 -17.35
N THR A 77 -3.20 0.76 -18.24
CA THR A 77 -2.52 2.06 -18.41
C THR A 77 -3.50 3.24 -18.52
N TYR A 78 -4.59 3.07 -19.26
CA TYR A 78 -5.61 4.11 -19.46
C TYR A 78 -6.97 3.75 -18.85
N GLN A 79 -7.04 2.73 -17.97
CA GLN A 79 -8.25 2.46 -17.21
C GLN A 79 -8.47 3.53 -16.15
N LYS A 80 -9.72 3.96 -15.97
CA LYS A 80 -10.11 4.94 -14.95
C LYS A 80 -9.96 4.37 -13.52
N GLU A 81 -9.66 5.24 -12.57
CA GLU A 81 -9.45 4.88 -11.15
C GLU A 81 -10.57 4.01 -10.57
N HIS A 82 -11.84 4.35 -10.80
CA HIS A 82 -12.99 3.58 -10.29
C HIS A 82 -13.09 2.15 -10.85
N VAL A 83 -12.48 1.88 -12.02
CA VAL A 83 -12.38 0.51 -12.56
C VAL A 83 -11.27 -0.25 -11.85
N ARG A 84 -10.10 0.37 -11.73
CA ARG A 84 -8.94 -0.24 -11.03
C ARG A 84 -9.22 -0.48 -9.54
N SER A 85 -9.97 0.40 -8.89
CA SER A 85 -10.32 0.29 -7.46
C SER A 85 -11.10 -0.98 -7.11
N ARG A 86 -11.68 -1.68 -8.09
CA ARG A 86 -12.37 -2.96 -7.87
C ARG A 86 -11.41 -4.10 -7.57
N VAL A 87 -10.18 -4.01 -8.07
CA VAL A 87 -9.15 -5.07 -7.98
C VAL A 87 -7.89 -4.62 -7.25
N ILE A 88 -7.75 -3.33 -6.94
CA ILE A 88 -6.64 -2.75 -6.18
C ILE A 88 -7.13 -2.38 -4.79
N GLY A 89 -6.53 -2.96 -3.76
CA GLY A 89 -6.66 -2.48 -2.38
C GLY A 89 -5.70 -1.33 -2.15
N HIS A 90 -6.15 -0.24 -1.52
CA HIS A 90 -5.27 0.90 -1.22
C HIS A 90 -5.54 1.42 0.19
N LEU A 91 -4.49 1.43 1.02
CA LEU A 91 -4.47 2.11 2.31
C LEU A 91 -3.68 3.41 2.18
N PHE A 92 -4.30 4.48 2.60
CA PHE A 92 -3.71 5.82 2.58
C PHE A 92 -2.93 6.09 3.88
N GLN A 93 -1.99 7.01 3.82
CA GLN A 93 -1.28 7.53 4.98
C GLN A 93 -2.25 8.09 6.03
N ASP A 94 -3.26 8.83 5.57
CA ASP A 94 -4.36 9.32 6.40
C ASP A 94 -5.53 8.31 6.34
N PRO A 95 -5.84 7.61 7.45
CA PRO A 95 -6.90 6.60 7.47
C PRO A 95 -8.31 7.18 7.27
N LEU A 96 -8.49 8.51 7.40
CA LEU A 96 -9.77 9.16 7.09
C LEU A 96 -10.09 9.10 5.59
N LYS A 97 -9.07 9.11 4.72
CA LYS A 97 -9.28 9.03 3.26
C LYS A 97 -9.82 7.68 2.79
N GLY A 98 -9.65 6.63 3.59
CA GLY A 98 -10.16 5.29 3.29
C GLY A 98 -11.54 4.99 3.88
N THR A 99 -12.16 5.94 4.59
CA THR A 99 -13.41 5.74 5.33
C THR A 99 -14.40 6.89 5.14
N ALA A 100 -15.67 6.61 5.42
CA ALA A 100 -16.72 7.62 5.58
C ALA A 100 -16.93 7.85 7.10
N PRO A 101 -16.31 8.87 7.73
CA PRO A 101 -16.21 8.99 9.19
C PRO A 101 -17.57 9.18 9.87
N ASN A 102 -18.56 9.76 9.18
CA ASN A 102 -19.92 9.98 9.70
C ASN A 102 -20.80 8.73 9.59
N MET A 103 -20.38 7.72 8.83
CA MET A 103 -21.07 6.44 8.70
C MET A 103 -20.57 5.45 9.74
N THR A 104 -21.44 4.49 10.10
CA THR A 104 -21.11 3.41 11.02
C THR A 104 -20.07 2.44 10.45
N ILE A 105 -19.46 1.63 11.31
CA ILE A 105 -18.54 0.55 10.90
C ILE A 105 -19.22 -0.37 9.90
N GLU A 106 -20.47 -0.80 10.19
CA GLU A 106 -21.26 -1.67 9.31
C GLU A 106 -21.49 -1.05 7.93
N GLU A 107 -21.81 0.23 7.86
CA GLU A 107 -22.04 0.94 6.59
C GLU A 107 -20.75 1.09 5.80
N ASN A 108 -19.62 1.40 6.44
CA ASN A 108 -18.31 1.45 5.79
C ASN A 108 -17.93 0.09 5.20
N MET A 109 -18.12 -1.00 5.96
CA MET A 109 -17.87 -2.36 5.48
C MET A 109 -18.80 -2.71 4.30
N ALA A 110 -20.06 -2.30 4.36
CA ALA A 110 -21.02 -2.50 3.27
C ALA A 110 -20.57 -1.81 1.98
N LEU A 111 -20.09 -0.55 2.07
CA LEU A 111 -19.53 0.18 0.92
C LEU A 111 -18.32 -0.54 0.32
N ALA A 112 -17.40 -1.01 1.17
CA ALA A 112 -16.22 -1.75 0.73
C ALA A 112 -16.58 -3.07 0.04
N TYR A 113 -17.57 -3.78 0.57
CA TYR A 113 -18.07 -5.02 -0.01
C TYR A 113 -18.74 -4.80 -1.37
N LEU A 114 -19.61 -3.79 -1.47
CA LEU A 114 -20.32 -3.46 -2.71
C LEU A 114 -19.40 -2.95 -3.84
N ARG A 115 -18.27 -2.35 -3.50
CA ARG A 115 -17.27 -1.89 -4.49
C ARG A 115 -16.80 -3.00 -5.43
N THR A 116 -16.73 -4.23 -4.95
CA THR A 116 -16.22 -5.38 -5.69
C THR A 116 -17.30 -6.14 -6.46
N THR A 117 -18.59 -5.82 -6.24
CA THR A 117 -19.69 -6.47 -6.95
C THR A 117 -19.83 -5.91 -8.37
N THR A 118 -20.09 -6.80 -9.34
CA THR A 118 -20.34 -6.39 -10.72
C THR A 118 -21.65 -5.61 -10.84
N ALA A 119 -21.65 -4.57 -11.68
CA ALA A 119 -22.72 -3.57 -11.80
C ALA A 119 -24.15 -4.12 -12.03
N LYS A 120 -24.30 -5.33 -12.56
CA LYS A 120 -25.63 -5.96 -12.78
C LYS A 120 -26.41 -6.21 -11.48
N ASN A 121 -25.72 -6.35 -10.32
CA ASN A 121 -26.32 -6.64 -9.03
C ASN A 121 -26.30 -5.45 -8.07
N ALA A 122 -25.57 -4.37 -8.37
CA ALA A 122 -25.38 -3.24 -7.45
C ALA A 122 -26.70 -2.54 -7.08
N TYR A 123 -27.66 -2.44 -7.99
CA TYR A 123 -28.98 -1.84 -7.74
C TYR A 123 -29.87 -2.69 -6.81
N PHE A 124 -29.64 -4.00 -6.74
CA PHE A 124 -30.42 -4.95 -5.95
C PHE A 124 -29.63 -5.58 -4.79
N SER A 125 -28.34 -5.29 -4.68
CA SER A 125 -27.48 -5.81 -3.60
C SER A 125 -27.78 -5.07 -2.31
N ARG A 126 -28.69 -5.61 -1.53
CA ARG A 126 -28.91 -5.21 -0.14
C ARG A 126 -27.99 -6.03 0.76
N VAL A 127 -27.25 -5.36 1.63
CA VAL A 127 -26.51 -6.02 2.70
C VAL A 127 -27.52 -6.66 3.65
N GLY A 128 -27.59 -7.98 3.64
CA GLY A 128 -28.53 -8.76 4.43
C GLY A 128 -27.97 -9.14 5.81
N ALA A 129 -28.78 -9.87 6.60
CA ALA A 129 -28.36 -10.36 7.91
C ALA A 129 -27.14 -11.31 7.83
N ALA A 130 -27.06 -12.12 6.77
CA ALA A 130 -25.93 -13.02 6.54
C ALA A 130 -24.62 -12.25 6.28
N ASP A 131 -24.67 -11.13 5.55
CA ASP A 131 -23.50 -10.30 5.29
C ASP A 131 -23.04 -9.59 6.58
N LYS A 132 -23.97 -9.09 7.38
CA LYS A 132 -23.68 -8.49 8.70
C LYS A 132 -23.02 -9.48 9.66
N LYS A 133 -23.45 -10.76 9.63
CA LYS A 133 -22.80 -11.82 10.40
C LYS A 133 -21.35 -12.01 9.94
N LYS A 134 -21.11 -12.08 8.63
CA LYS A 134 -19.74 -12.16 8.08
C LYS A 134 -18.90 -10.95 8.45
N PHE A 135 -19.46 -9.74 8.42
CA PHE A 135 -18.75 -8.53 8.85
C PHE A 135 -18.33 -8.62 10.31
N ARG A 136 -19.22 -9.08 11.20
CA ARG A 136 -18.90 -9.29 12.62
C ARG A 136 -17.76 -10.29 12.79
N GLU A 137 -17.81 -11.43 12.11
CA GLU A 137 -16.76 -12.46 12.14
C GLU A 137 -15.41 -11.91 11.65
N GLN A 138 -15.40 -11.11 10.59
CA GLN A 138 -14.18 -10.48 10.08
C GLN A 138 -13.63 -9.41 11.02
N LEU A 139 -14.50 -8.61 11.66
CA LEU A 139 -14.09 -7.61 12.65
C LEU A 139 -13.45 -8.26 13.88
N ALA A 140 -14.00 -9.40 14.34
CA ALA A 140 -13.44 -10.16 15.46
C ALA A 140 -12.00 -10.60 15.23
N LEU A 141 -11.59 -10.86 13.95
CA LEU A 141 -10.21 -11.19 13.60
C LEU A 141 -9.20 -10.06 13.88
N LEU A 142 -9.68 -8.82 14.01
CA LEU A 142 -8.82 -7.67 14.33
C LEU A 142 -8.42 -7.62 15.81
N ASP A 143 -9.17 -8.31 16.67
CA ASP A 143 -8.94 -8.31 18.13
C ASP A 143 -8.90 -6.89 18.73
N MET A 144 -9.90 -6.06 18.36
CA MET A 144 -10.02 -4.66 18.76
C MET A 144 -11.41 -4.30 19.31
N GLY A 145 -12.29 -5.29 19.50
CA GLY A 145 -13.66 -5.11 20.01
C GLY A 145 -14.58 -4.33 19.06
N LEU A 146 -14.27 -4.32 17.76
CA LEU A 146 -15.06 -3.61 16.75
C LEU A 146 -16.34 -4.37 16.36
N GLU A 147 -16.33 -5.68 16.52
CA GLU A 147 -17.44 -6.59 16.25
C GLU A 147 -18.68 -6.28 17.10
N ASP A 148 -18.50 -5.73 18.29
CA ASP A 148 -19.58 -5.35 19.21
C ASP A 148 -20.03 -3.90 19.03
N ARG A 149 -19.30 -3.13 18.23
CA ARG A 149 -19.53 -1.70 18.00
C ARG A 149 -19.88 -1.34 16.57
N MET A 150 -20.44 -2.28 15.79
CA MET A 150 -20.72 -2.12 14.36
C MET A 150 -21.60 -0.92 14.02
N LYS A 151 -22.43 -0.46 14.98
CA LYS A 151 -23.30 0.73 14.85
C LYS A 151 -22.60 2.05 15.20
N GLN A 152 -21.37 2.00 15.70
CA GLN A 152 -20.62 3.20 16.05
C GLN A 152 -20.11 3.89 14.79
N PRO A 153 -20.18 5.24 14.68
CA PRO A 153 -19.54 6.01 13.62
C PRO A 153 -18.01 5.79 13.60
N VAL A 154 -17.45 5.62 12.41
CA VAL A 154 -16.00 5.36 12.24
C VAL A 154 -15.15 6.55 12.71
N GLY A 155 -15.68 7.77 12.64
CA GLY A 155 -15.02 8.98 13.15
C GLY A 155 -14.67 8.92 14.64
N LEU A 156 -15.37 8.09 15.44
CA LEU A 156 -15.12 7.91 16.88
C LEU A 156 -14.07 6.83 17.19
N LEU A 157 -13.55 6.13 16.21
CA LEU A 157 -12.51 5.12 16.38
C LEU A 157 -11.14 5.79 16.64
N SER A 158 -10.28 5.12 17.41
CA SER A 158 -8.86 5.49 17.50
C SER A 158 -8.17 5.37 16.14
N GLY A 159 -7.03 6.02 15.96
CA GLY A 159 -6.23 5.93 14.74
C GLY A 159 -5.93 4.49 14.35
N GLY A 160 -5.47 3.67 15.30
CA GLY A 160 -5.16 2.26 15.06
C GLY A 160 -6.38 1.41 14.72
N GLN A 161 -7.50 1.61 15.43
CA GLN A 161 -8.76 0.92 15.13
C GLN A 161 -9.25 1.25 13.71
N ARG A 162 -9.17 2.52 13.32
CA ARG A 162 -9.55 2.97 11.99
C ARG A 162 -8.63 2.39 10.93
N GLN A 163 -7.33 2.34 11.19
CA GLN A 163 -6.36 1.76 10.27
C GLN A 163 -6.57 0.26 10.08
N ALA A 164 -6.81 -0.49 11.17
CA ALA A 164 -7.14 -1.91 11.10
C ALA A 164 -8.46 -2.16 10.34
N LEU A 165 -9.47 -1.33 10.57
CA LEU A 165 -10.73 -1.38 9.83
C LEU A 165 -10.50 -1.12 8.33
N THR A 166 -9.70 -0.10 7.98
CA THR A 166 -9.38 0.23 6.58
C THR A 166 -8.64 -0.92 5.89
N LEU A 167 -7.69 -1.56 6.60
CA LEU A 167 -6.99 -2.75 6.11
C LEU A 167 -7.96 -3.91 5.84
N LEU A 168 -8.87 -4.19 6.79
CA LEU A 168 -9.90 -5.19 6.62
C LEU A 168 -10.78 -4.88 5.40
N MET A 169 -11.28 -3.65 5.28
CA MET A 169 -12.11 -3.19 4.16
C MET A 169 -11.39 -3.33 2.80
N ALA A 170 -10.10 -3.01 2.73
CA ALA A 170 -9.31 -3.13 1.51
C ALA A 170 -9.07 -4.60 1.09
N THR A 171 -9.16 -5.53 2.04
CA THR A 171 -8.88 -6.96 1.85
C THR A 171 -10.09 -7.87 2.02
N MET A 172 -11.30 -7.35 2.31
CA MET A 172 -12.54 -8.15 2.44
C MET A 172 -12.78 -9.07 1.25
N VAL A 173 -12.58 -8.54 0.05
CA VAL A 173 -12.42 -9.32 -1.17
C VAL A 173 -10.96 -9.21 -1.54
N THR A 174 -10.31 -10.35 -1.73
CA THR A 174 -8.87 -10.41 -2.00
C THR A 174 -8.52 -9.58 -3.23
N PRO A 175 -7.77 -8.47 -3.09
CA PRO A 175 -7.36 -7.66 -4.23
C PRO A 175 -6.25 -8.37 -5.02
N ARG A 176 -6.08 -8.03 -6.29
CA ARG A 176 -4.92 -8.48 -7.08
C ARG A 176 -3.61 -7.88 -6.55
N ILE A 177 -3.66 -6.64 -6.07
CA ILE A 177 -2.53 -5.98 -5.40
C ILE A 177 -3.04 -5.10 -4.25
N LEU A 178 -2.30 -5.09 -3.14
CA LEU A 178 -2.52 -4.23 -2.00
C LEU A 178 -1.42 -3.16 -1.94
N LEU A 179 -1.81 -1.90 -1.97
CA LEU A 179 -0.92 -0.74 -1.85
C LEU A 179 -1.05 -0.14 -0.45
N LEU A 180 0.06 -0.02 0.26
CA LEU A 180 0.14 0.47 1.64
C LEU A 180 1.01 1.73 1.68
N ASP A 181 0.38 2.91 1.76
CA ASP A 181 1.10 4.20 1.76
C ASP A 181 1.32 4.66 3.20
N GLU A 182 2.48 4.37 3.78
CA GLU A 182 2.90 4.78 5.14
C GLU A 182 1.82 4.57 6.22
N HIS A 183 1.06 3.51 6.10
CA HIS A 183 -0.19 3.27 6.81
C HIS A 183 -0.07 3.15 8.34
N THR A 184 1.14 3.15 8.90
CA THR A 184 1.39 3.13 10.35
C THR A 184 2.12 4.37 10.86
N ALA A 185 2.47 5.33 9.99
CA ALA A 185 3.33 6.47 10.35
C ALA A 185 2.72 7.42 11.40
N ALA A 186 1.39 7.49 11.47
CA ALA A 186 0.67 8.37 12.41
C ALA A 186 0.24 7.67 13.71
N LEU A 187 0.64 6.39 13.92
CA LEU A 187 0.27 5.60 15.08
C LEU A 187 1.38 5.61 16.13
N ASP A 188 1.01 5.41 17.40
CA ASP A 188 1.97 5.10 18.44
C ASP A 188 2.67 3.75 18.18
N PRO A 189 3.88 3.51 18.70
CA PRO A 189 4.68 2.33 18.37
C PRO A 189 3.98 1.00 18.63
N ALA A 190 3.26 0.88 19.75
CA ALA A 190 2.58 -0.37 20.12
C ALA A 190 1.41 -0.68 19.17
N THR A 191 0.63 0.34 18.84
CA THR A 191 -0.48 0.23 17.87
C THR A 191 0.04 -0.02 16.46
N ALA A 192 1.13 0.65 16.06
CA ALA A 192 1.77 0.43 14.76
C ALA A 192 2.20 -1.02 14.59
N GLU A 193 2.86 -1.62 15.60
CA GLU A 193 3.30 -3.02 15.55
C GLU A 193 2.10 -3.98 15.46
N LYS A 194 1.01 -3.71 16.21
CA LYS A 194 -0.23 -4.50 16.12
C LYS A 194 -0.82 -4.46 14.69
N VAL A 195 -0.90 -3.28 14.07
CA VAL A 195 -1.40 -3.11 12.70
C VAL A 195 -0.47 -3.79 11.68
N LEU A 196 0.85 -3.69 11.85
CA LEU A 196 1.82 -4.38 10.99
C LEU A 196 1.71 -5.90 11.11
N GLY A 197 1.51 -6.42 12.33
CA GLY A 197 1.25 -7.85 12.56
C GLY A 197 -0.01 -8.33 11.84
N LEU A 198 -1.10 -7.55 11.90
CA LEU A 198 -2.32 -7.81 11.14
C LEU A 198 -2.08 -7.79 9.63
N THR A 199 -1.31 -6.81 9.14
CA THR A 199 -0.95 -6.69 7.72
C THR A 199 -0.19 -7.93 7.24
N ARG A 200 0.87 -8.33 7.96
CA ARG A 200 1.65 -9.55 7.63
C ARG A 200 0.77 -10.78 7.57
N ARG A 201 -0.09 -10.97 8.58
CA ARG A 201 -1.00 -12.12 8.65
C ARG A 201 -1.95 -12.15 7.46
N ILE A 202 -2.67 -11.06 7.17
CA ILE A 202 -3.65 -11.00 6.09
C ILE A 202 -2.98 -11.20 4.72
N VAL A 203 -1.84 -10.55 4.48
CA VAL A 203 -1.09 -10.67 3.21
C VAL A 203 -0.61 -12.10 3.01
N SER A 204 -0.02 -12.72 4.03
CA SER A 204 0.52 -14.09 3.97
C SER A 204 -0.60 -15.13 3.83
N GLU A 205 -1.64 -15.08 4.67
CA GLU A 205 -2.73 -16.07 4.65
C GLU A 205 -3.50 -16.08 3.32
N ARG A 206 -3.61 -14.92 2.67
CA ARG A 206 -4.36 -14.77 1.42
C ARG A 206 -3.48 -14.71 0.18
N ASN A 207 -2.17 -14.85 0.33
CA ASN A 207 -1.17 -14.72 -0.73
C ASN A 207 -1.36 -13.46 -1.59
N ILE A 208 -1.55 -12.29 -0.94
CA ILE A 208 -1.81 -11.03 -1.63
C ILE A 208 -0.48 -10.43 -2.09
N THR A 209 -0.38 -10.08 -3.39
CA THR A 209 0.74 -9.23 -3.85
C THR A 209 0.64 -7.87 -3.19
N CYS A 210 1.71 -7.43 -2.54
CA CYS A 210 1.70 -6.21 -1.72
C CYS A 210 2.86 -5.29 -2.08
N LEU A 211 2.58 -3.99 -2.16
CA LEU A 211 3.59 -2.95 -2.30
C LEU A 211 3.40 -1.93 -1.18
N MET A 212 4.40 -1.76 -0.32
CA MET A 212 4.31 -0.94 0.87
C MET A 212 5.36 0.17 0.86
N VAL A 213 4.92 1.41 0.96
CA VAL A 213 5.81 2.55 1.24
C VAL A 213 6.04 2.67 2.74
N THR A 214 7.29 2.80 3.15
CA THR A 214 7.69 3.05 4.54
C THR A 214 8.88 4.01 4.60
N HIS A 215 8.96 4.79 5.66
CA HIS A 215 10.15 5.57 6.01
C HIS A 215 11.06 4.85 7.00
N ASN A 216 10.63 3.73 7.54
CA ASN A 216 11.41 2.94 8.50
C ASN A 216 12.25 1.90 7.76
N MET A 217 13.59 2.07 7.79
CA MET A 217 14.53 1.19 7.10
C MET A 217 14.52 -0.23 7.66
N HIS A 218 14.34 -0.38 8.97
CA HIS A 218 14.20 -1.70 9.59
C HIS A 218 12.95 -2.42 9.07
N GLN A 219 11.79 -1.73 8.99
CA GLN A 219 10.60 -2.31 8.39
C GLN A 219 10.82 -2.67 6.92
N ALA A 220 11.55 -1.85 6.17
CA ALA A 220 11.85 -2.12 4.77
C ALA A 220 12.63 -3.42 4.57
N LEU A 221 13.51 -3.79 5.49
CA LEU A 221 14.29 -5.03 5.44
C LEU A 221 13.59 -6.23 6.09
N THR A 222 12.68 -6.01 7.06
CA THR A 222 12.03 -7.10 7.80
C THR A 222 10.66 -7.49 7.27
N LEU A 223 9.99 -6.59 6.52
CA LEU A 223 8.68 -6.86 5.93
C LEU A 223 8.81 -7.34 4.48
N GLY A 224 8.07 -8.39 4.17
CA GLY A 224 8.04 -8.94 2.81
C GLY A 224 9.34 -9.60 2.38
N ASN A 225 9.49 -9.78 1.07
CA ASN A 225 10.59 -10.53 0.44
C ASN A 225 11.45 -9.67 -0.52
N ARG A 226 11.11 -8.39 -0.72
CA ARG A 226 11.81 -7.49 -1.66
C ARG A 226 11.84 -6.07 -1.14
N THR A 227 12.93 -5.35 -1.37
CA THR A 227 13.09 -3.95 -0.98
C THR A 227 13.50 -3.14 -2.19
N LEU A 228 12.72 -2.11 -2.46
CA LEU A 228 12.95 -1.14 -3.53
C LEU A 228 13.36 0.20 -2.93
N MET A 229 14.24 0.91 -3.60
CA MET A 229 14.58 2.27 -3.22
C MET A 229 14.36 3.21 -4.38
N MET A 230 13.65 4.31 -4.12
CA MET A 230 13.37 5.33 -5.12
C MET A 230 14.11 6.62 -4.82
N ASP A 231 14.63 7.23 -5.85
CA ASP A 231 15.12 8.60 -5.86
C ASP A 231 14.81 9.30 -7.18
N SER A 232 14.42 10.58 -7.09
CA SER A 232 14.23 11.47 -8.25
C SER A 232 13.36 10.83 -9.36
N GLY A 233 12.30 10.14 -8.97
CA GLY A 233 11.35 9.49 -9.89
C GLY A 233 11.82 8.17 -10.48
N ARG A 234 12.95 7.61 -10.05
CA ARG A 234 13.52 6.35 -10.54
C ARG A 234 13.65 5.31 -9.43
N ILE A 235 13.61 4.03 -9.77
CA ILE A 235 14.04 2.95 -8.88
C ILE A 235 15.55 2.85 -9.00
N VAL A 236 16.27 3.15 -7.91
CA VAL A 236 17.74 3.16 -7.87
C VAL A 236 18.33 1.90 -7.24
N LEU A 237 17.53 1.17 -6.45
CA LEU A 237 17.91 -0.11 -5.85
C LEU A 237 16.71 -1.04 -5.86
N ASP A 238 16.97 -2.33 -6.12
CA ASP A 238 15.99 -3.40 -6.12
C ASP A 238 16.68 -4.67 -5.64
N ILE A 239 16.37 -5.10 -4.41
CA ILE A 239 17.01 -6.23 -3.75
C ILE A 239 15.99 -7.24 -3.24
N SER A 240 16.34 -8.53 -3.33
CA SER A 240 15.52 -9.65 -2.89
C SER A 240 16.41 -10.86 -2.53
N GLY A 241 15.83 -11.94 -2.02
CA GLY A 241 16.55 -13.18 -1.72
C GLY A 241 17.68 -12.99 -0.71
N ASP A 242 18.79 -13.71 -0.92
CA ASP A 242 19.93 -13.77 -0.01
C ASP A 242 20.64 -12.42 0.16
N GLU A 243 20.72 -11.61 -0.90
CA GLU A 243 21.27 -10.26 -0.83
C GLU A 243 20.51 -9.41 0.18
N ARG A 244 19.18 -9.43 0.13
CA ARG A 244 18.34 -8.70 1.08
C ARG A 244 18.40 -9.29 2.49
N ALA A 245 18.45 -10.62 2.62
CA ALA A 245 18.43 -11.29 3.90
C ALA A 245 19.69 -11.01 4.74
N SER A 246 20.83 -10.77 4.09
CA SER A 246 22.12 -10.45 4.73
C SER A 246 22.33 -8.94 4.95
N MET A 247 21.46 -8.08 4.39
CA MET A 247 21.65 -6.63 4.40
C MET A 247 21.24 -6.01 5.75
N THR A 248 22.11 -5.16 6.29
CA THR A 248 21.79 -4.31 7.44
C THR A 248 21.20 -2.96 7.00
N VAL A 249 20.66 -2.21 7.96
CA VAL A 249 20.17 -0.83 7.68
C VAL A 249 21.31 0.07 7.20
N ASP A 250 22.51 -0.07 7.77
CA ASP A 250 23.67 0.73 7.37
C ASP A 250 24.14 0.38 5.94
N ASP A 251 24.09 -0.91 5.56
CA ASP A 251 24.37 -1.32 4.18
C ASP A 251 23.36 -0.71 3.19
N LEU A 252 22.06 -0.74 3.55
CA LEU A 252 21.00 -0.15 2.72
C LEU A 252 21.20 1.35 2.51
N LEU A 253 21.58 2.08 3.57
CA LEU A 253 21.89 3.51 3.50
C LEU A 253 23.12 3.78 2.63
N THR A 254 24.18 3.00 2.81
CA THR A 254 25.42 3.10 1.99
C THR A 254 25.11 2.86 0.50
N GLN A 255 24.31 1.84 0.18
CA GLN A 255 23.90 1.56 -1.19
C GLN A 255 23.09 2.72 -1.79
N PHE A 256 22.26 3.37 -0.98
CA PHE A 256 21.52 4.55 -1.42
C PHE A 256 22.46 5.71 -1.75
N GLU A 257 23.38 6.05 -0.85
CA GLU A 257 24.34 7.14 -1.05
C GLU A 257 25.17 6.94 -2.32
N LEU A 258 25.64 5.71 -2.54
CA LEU A 258 26.41 5.35 -3.72
C LEU A 258 25.61 5.52 -5.03
N ARG A 259 24.33 5.17 -5.03
CA ARG A 259 23.51 5.15 -6.26
C ARG A 259 22.76 6.46 -6.52
N ALA A 260 22.33 7.15 -5.45
CA ALA A 260 21.64 8.44 -5.55
C ALA A 260 22.59 9.63 -5.61
N GLY A 261 23.88 9.46 -5.25
CA GLY A 261 24.88 10.53 -5.18
C GLY A 261 24.62 11.55 -4.08
N LYS A 262 23.78 11.22 -3.10
CA LYS A 262 23.41 12.09 -1.97
C LYS A 262 23.00 11.25 -0.76
N THR A 263 23.14 11.84 0.44
CA THR A 263 22.64 11.26 1.68
C THR A 263 21.11 11.30 1.74
N LEU A 264 20.50 10.35 2.45
CA LEU A 264 19.08 10.38 2.75
C LEU A 264 18.80 11.43 3.84
N ASP A 265 18.35 12.61 3.43
CA ASP A 265 17.87 13.65 4.34
C ASP A 265 16.50 13.25 4.91
N ASN A 266 16.50 12.48 5.99
CA ASN A 266 15.25 12.17 6.70
C ASN A 266 15.52 12.05 8.20
N ASP A 267 15.09 13.05 8.99
CA ASP A 267 15.22 13.09 10.45
C ASP A 267 14.65 11.83 11.14
N ARG A 268 13.65 11.15 10.53
CA ARG A 268 13.08 9.90 11.04
C ARG A 268 14.02 8.70 10.90
N ILE A 269 14.97 8.72 9.97
CA ILE A 269 15.98 7.66 9.80
C ILE A 269 16.99 7.73 10.92
N LEU A 270 17.37 8.95 11.36
CA LEU A 270 18.28 9.19 12.47
C LEU A 270 17.72 8.69 13.81
N PHE A 271 16.40 8.75 14.02
CA PHE A 271 15.75 8.26 15.24
C PHE A 271 15.65 6.72 15.32
N SER A 272 15.70 6.00 14.20
CA SER A 272 15.77 4.52 14.23
C SER A 272 17.14 4.00 14.73
N LYS A 273 18.21 4.80 14.58
CA LYS A 273 19.54 4.45 15.12
C LYS A 273 19.66 4.61 16.64
N VAL A 274 18.77 5.37 17.28
CA VAL A 274 18.84 5.64 18.75
C VAL A 274 18.18 4.53 19.56
N GLY A 275 17.33 3.69 18.97
CA GLY A 275 16.65 2.57 19.64
C GLY A 275 17.49 1.31 19.86
N GLU A 276 18.63 1.16 19.17
CA GLU A 276 19.49 -0.05 19.26
C GLU A 276 20.62 0.04 20.31
N LYS A 277 20.71 1.13 21.06
CA LYS A 277 21.67 1.25 22.17
C LYS A 277 20.95 1.31 23.53
N ARG A 278 20.25 0.24 23.90
CA ARG A 278 19.95 -0.07 25.31
C ARG A 278 19.69 -1.56 25.47
#